data_647e5928f22e779e9def9f1500f303a3
#
_entry.id   647e5928f22e779e9def9f1500f303a3
#
_cell.length_a   1.000
_cell.length_b   1.000
_cell.length_c   1.000
_cell.angle_alpha   90.00
_cell.angle_beta   90.00
_cell.angle_gamma   90.00
#
_symmetry.space_group_name_H-M   'P 1'
#
loop_
_entity.id
_entity.type
_entity.pdbx_description
1 polymer ?
#
loop_
_entity_poly.entity_id
_entity_poly.type
_entity_poly.pdbx_seq_one_letter_code
_entity_poly.pdbx_strand_id
1 'polypeptide(L)'
;MLKILATICIIGMATSSCTSKKASRTESSHEAEPELTMIVGTYTSGDSKGLYSFRFNEENGTATALSEAEVENPSYLVPSADGKFIYAVSEFSNDQAAANAFAFNKEEGTFRLLNTQKTEGEDPCYIITNGSNVITANYSGGSISVFPIDKDGSLLPASTVVKFKGSGADKERQEKPHLHCVRITPDGKYLFADDLGTDQIHKFI
;
A
#
# COMPACT_ATOMS: atom_id res chain seq x y z
N MET A 1 -35.94 41.87 -48.94
CA MET A 1 -37.18 41.53 -49.65
C MET A 1 -38.04 40.67 -48.77
N LEU A 2 -39.13 41.27 -48.45
CA LEU A 2 -40.31 40.88 -47.68
C LEU A 2 -41.07 39.75 -48.37
N LYS A 3 -41.52 38.71 -47.66
CA LYS A 3 -42.84 38.14 -47.89
C LYS A 3 -43.36 37.40 -46.67
N ILE A 4 -44.30 38.02 -46.06
CA ILE A 4 -45.29 37.53 -45.07
C ILE A 4 -46.28 36.63 -45.82
N LEU A 5 -46.69 35.51 -45.23
CA LEU A 5 -48.03 34.98 -45.48
C LEU A 5 -48.57 34.37 -44.14
N ALA A 6 -49.64 35.02 -43.67
CA ALA A 6 -50.48 34.54 -42.59
C ALA A 6 -51.68 33.71 -43.16
N THR A 7 -52.14 32.71 -42.43
CA THR A 7 -53.50 32.15 -42.56
C THR A 7 -53.83 31.38 -41.26
N ILE A 8 -54.60 31.90 -40.44
CA ILE A 8 -55.97 31.91 -39.89
C ILE A 8 -56.55 30.49 -39.60
N CYS A 9 -56.84 30.35 -38.29
CA CYS A 9 -57.93 29.68 -37.54
C CYS A 9 -58.52 28.38 -37.99
N ILE A 10 -58.64 27.41 -37.01
CA ILE A 10 -59.98 26.87 -36.62
C ILE A 10 -59.94 26.47 -35.13
N ILE A 11 -60.97 26.89 -34.40
CA ILE A 11 -61.28 26.65 -32.99
C ILE A 11 -61.85 25.25 -32.84
N GLY A 12 -61.27 24.45 -31.91
CA GLY A 12 -61.91 23.22 -31.45
C GLY A 12 -61.77 23.15 -29.92
N MET A 13 -62.85 23.41 -29.20
CA MET A 13 -62.97 23.16 -27.77
C MET A 13 -63.03 21.66 -27.52
N ALA A 14 -62.09 21.11 -26.79
CA ALA A 14 -62.23 19.82 -26.13
C ALA A 14 -61.78 19.95 -24.67
N THR A 15 -62.72 19.77 -23.78
CA THR A 15 -62.54 19.62 -22.35
C THR A 15 -61.71 18.37 -22.07
N SER A 16 -60.60 18.52 -21.41
CA SER A 16 -59.89 17.36 -20.91
C SER A 16 -59.31 17.61 -19.54
N SER A 17 -59.70 16.71 -18.71
CA SER A 17 -59.36 16.45 -17.30
C SER A 17 -57.89 16.68 -16.96
N CYS A 18 -57.63 17.48 -15.93
CA CYS A 18 -56.33 17.58 -15.26
C CYS A 18 -56.01 16.26 -14.54
N THR A 19 -55.19 15.41 -15.14
CA THR A 19 -54.39 14.44 -14.41
C THR A 19 -52.99 15.00 -14.22
N SER A 20 -52.66 15.40 -12.98
CA SER A 20 -51.34 15.80 -12.55
C SER A 20 -50.41 14.58 -12.69
N LYS A 21 -49.59 14.54 -13.73
CA LYS A 21 -48.43 13.66 -13.79
C LYS A 21 -47.41 14.15 -12.75
N LYS A 22 -47.35 13.42 -11.64
CA LYS A 22 -46.25 13.49 -10.68
C LYS A 22 -44.98 13.25 -11.45
N ALA A 23 -44.16 14.29 -11.63
CA ALA A 23 -42.83 14.12 -12.20
C ALA A 23 -42.04 13.17 -11.26
N SER A 24 -41.78 11.96 -11.75
CA SER A 24 -40.83 11.04 -11.15
C SER A 24 -39.47 11.72 -11.22
N ARG A 25 -39.03 12.24 -10.10
CA ARG A 25 -37.63 12.67 -9.89
C ARG A 25 -36.82 11.40 -9.96
N THR A 26 -36.17 11.16 -11.09
CA THR A 26 -35.13 10.13 -11.22
C THR A 26 -34.03 10.58 -10.25
N GLU A 27 -33.97 9.92 -9.10
CA GLU A 27 -32.78 9.97 -8.28
C GLU A 27 -31.67 9.38 -9.16
N SER A 28 -30.74 10.22 -9.59
CA SER A 28 -29.50 9.74 -10.17
C SER A 28 -28.84 8.92 -9.06
N SER A 29 -28.79 7.58 -9.26
CA SER A 29 -27.87 6.77 -8.49
C SER A 29 -26.48 7.30 -8.80
N HIS A 30 -25.94 8.14 -7.91
CA HIS A 30 -24.51 8.36 -7.82
C HIS A 30 -23.94 6.94 -7.57
N GLU A 31 -23.43 6.30 -8.59
CA GLU A 31 -22.49 5.22 -8.40
C GLU A 31 -21.39 5.81 -7.52
N ALA A 32 -21.20 5.22 -6.34
CA ALA A 32 -20.16 5.67 -5.44
C ALA A 32 -18.84 5.55 -6.21
N GLU A 33 -18.17 6.68 -6.41
CA GLU A 33 -16.85 6.74 -7.05
C GLU A 33 -15.90 5.75 -6.35
N PRO A 34 -15.03 5.06 -7.11
CA PRO A 34 -14.13 4.06 -6.55
C PRO A 34 -13.17 4.72 -5.57
N GLU A 35 -13.47 4.61 -4.29
CA GLU A 35 -12.59 5.09 -3.23
C GLU A 35 -11.49 4.05 -2.96
N LEU A 36 -10.25 4.51 -2.99
CA LEU A 36 -9.10 3.70 -2.62
C LEU A 36 -8.88 3.70 -1.11
N THR A 37 -8.36 2.60 -0.59
CA THR A 37 -7.80 2.56 0.75
C THR A 37 -6.31 2.84 0.68
N MET A 38 -5.88 3.97 1.22
CA MET A 38 -4.48 4.36 1.33
C MET A 38 -3.95 3.97 2.70
N ILE A 39 -2.77 3.35 2.74
CA ILE A 39 -2.08 2.99 3.98
C ILE A 39 -0.74 3.73 4.02
N VAL A 40 -0.44 4.35 5.15
CA VAL A 40 0.77 5.15 5.37
C VAL A 40 1.51 4.62 6.58
N GLY A 41 2.80 4.36 6.41
CA GLY A 41 3.74 4.10 7.50
C GLY A 41 4.63 5.32 7.74
N THR A 42 5.05 5.53 8.97
CA THR A 42 5.83 6.70 9.38
C THR A 42 6.92 6.32 10.37
N TYR A 43 7.95 7.15 10.50
CA TYR A 43 8.79 7.11 11.68
C TYR A 43 8.01 7.62 12.91
N THR A 44 8.31 7.06 14.08
CA THR A 44 7.60 7.32 15.33
C THR A 44 8.41 8.17 16.32
N SER A 45 9.38 8.96 15.81
CA SER A 45 10.21 9.86 16.60
C SER A 45 9.47 11.08 17.17
N GLY A 46 8.15 11.22 16.92
CA GLY A 46 7.29 12.28 17.45
C GLY A 46 6.00 11.68 18.00
N ASP A 47 4.87 12.30 17.72
CA ASP A 47 3.55 11.88 18.20
C ASP A 47 2.88 10.79 17.31
N SER A 48 3.59 10.32 16.26
CA SER A 48 3.05 9.34 15.34
C SER A 48 2.90 7.96 15.99
N LYS A 49 1.79 7.28 15.67
CA LYS A 49 1.49 5.91 16.09
C LYS A 49 2.13 4.84 15.20
N GLY A 50 2.55 5.22 14.00
CA GLY A 50 3.22 4.36 13.04
C GLY A 50 2.40 4.09 11.79
N LEU A 51 1.34 3.28 11.86
CA LEU A 51 0.49 2.98 10.70
C LEU A 51 -0.81 3.76 10.75
N TYR A 52 -1.24 4.22 9.56
CA TYR A 52 -2.50 4.94 9.35
C TYR A 52 -3.19 4.41 8.10
N SER A 53 -4.51 4.37 8.11
CA SER A 53 -5.33 4.11 6.92
C SER A 53 -6.27 5.27 6.64
N PHE A 54 -6.53 5.50 5.35
CA PHE A 54 -7.37 6.58 4.87
C PHE A 54 -8.27 6.07 3.75
N ARG A 55 -9.46 6.67 3.65
CA ARG A 55 -10.25 6.63 2.44
C ARG A 55 -9.76 7.74 1.52
N PHE A 56 -9.25 7.37 0.35
CA PHE A 56 -8.66 8.31 -0.60
C PHE A 56 -9.53 8.43 -1.84
N ASN A 57 -9.84 9.67 -2.20
CA ASN A 57 -10.57 9.99 -3.43
C ASN A 57 -9.56 10.46 -4.48
N GLU A 58 -9.44 9.71 -5.58
CA GLU A 58 -8.48 9.99 -6.65
C GLU A 58 -8.82 11.23 -7.50
N GLU A 59 -10.09 11.62 -7.56
CA GLU A 59 -10.51 12.76 -8.38
C GLU A 59 -10.12 14.11 -7.77
N ASN A 60 -10.27 14.24 -6.45
CA ASN A 60 -10.05 15.52 -5.76
C ASN A 60 -8.86 15.48 -4.78
N GLY A 61 -8.21 14.33 -4.59
CA GLY A 61 -7.05 14.16 -3.72
C GLY A 61 -7.37 14.22 -2.22
N THR A 62 -8.64 14.14 -1.81
CA THR A 62 -8.99 14.15 -0.39
C THR A 62 -8.68 12.80 0.26
N ALA A 63 -8.18 12.84 1.50
CA ALA A 63 -7.90 11.68 2.33
C ALA A 63 -8.68 11.81 3.66
N THR A 64 -9.58 10.88 3.92
CA THR A 64 -10.34 10.81 5.18
C THR A 64 -9.75 9.71 6.05
N ALA A 65 -9.31 10.05 7.26
CA ALA A 65 -8.75 9.08 8.20
C ALA A 65 -9.79 8.01 8.58
N LEU A 66 -9.34 6.74 8.59
CA LEU A 66 -10.15 5.60 8.99
C LEU A 66 -9.67 5.05 10.34
N SER A 67 -8.39 4.69 10.43
CA SER A 67 -7.83 3.99 11.59
C SER A 67 -6.33 4.24 11.70
N GLU A 68 -5.78 3.93 12.87
CA GLU A 68 -4.35 3.91 13.15
C GLU A 68 -3.98 2.63 13.92
N ALA A 69 -2.71 2.23 13.85
CA ALA A 69 -2.16 1.15 14.65
C ALA A 69 -0.78 1.51 15.18
N GLU A 70 -0.54 1.17 16.45
CA GLU A 70 0.76 1.37 17.08
C GLU A 70 1.74 0.32 16.60
N VAL A 71 2.80 0.77 15.97
CA VAL A 71 4.01 0.03 15.60
C VAL A 71 5.14 1.01 15.41
N GLU A 72 6.32 0.68 15.90
CA GLU A 72 7.46 1.61 15.85
C GLU A 72 8.16 1.56 14.49
N ASN A 73 8.42 2.75 13.94
CA ASN A 73 9.18 3.00 12.71
C ASN A 73 8.79 2.11 11.50
N PRO A 74 7.50 1.98 11.14
CA PRO A 74 7.10 1.25 9.94
C PRO A 74 7.37 2.08 8.67
N SER A 75 8.65 2.32 8.39
CA SER A 75 9.10 3.20 7.29
C SER A 75 8.75 2.65 5.90
N TYR A 76 8.56 1.34 5.78
CA TYR A 76 8.10 0.67 4.57
C TYR A 76 7.11 -0.45 4.87
N LEU A 77 6.14 -0.63 3.95
CA LEU A 77 5.11 -1.65 4.08
C LEU A 77 4.67 -2.20 2.72
N VAL A 78 4.06 -3.39 2.72
CA VAL A 78 3.49 -4.01 1.54
C VAL A 78 2.18 -4.72 1.89
N PRO A 79 1.10 -4.57 1.10
CA PRO A 79 -0.10 -5.38 1.23
C PRO A 79 0.10 -6.78 0.61
N SER A 80 -0.61 -7.78 1.13
CA SER A 80 -0.81 -9.04 0.42
C SER A 80 -1.64 -8.81 -0.86
N ALA A 81 -1.51 -9.73 -1.83
CA ALA A 81 -2.22 -9.60 -3.11
C ALA A 81 -3.75 -9.56 -2.98
N ASP A 82 -4.31 -10.21 -1.95
CA ASP A 82 -5.74 -10.21 -1.64
C ASP A 82 -6.17 -9.04 -0.72
N GLY A 83 -5.21 -8.22 -0.26
CA GLY A 83 -5.44 -7.07 0.60
C GLY A 83 -5.87 -7.39 2.03
N LYS A 84 -5.77 -8.66 2.47
CA LYS A 84 -6.17 -9.08 3.83
C LYS A 84 -5.07 -8.90 4.87
N PHE A 85 -3.82 -8.77 4.42
CA PHE A 85 -2.66 -8.63 5.29
C PHE A 85 -1.81 -7.44 4.86
N ILE A 86 -1.19 -6.81 5.85
CA ILE A 86 -0.16 -5.78 5.66
C ILE A 86 1.10 -6.27 6.39
N TYR A 87 2.22 -6.21 5.69
CA TYR A 87 3.53 -6.47 6.27
C TYR A 87 4.31 -5.16 6.31
N ALA A 88 4.86 -4.83 7.47
CA ALA A 88 5.60 -3.59 7.67
C ALA A 88 6.91 -3.86 8.40
N VAL A 89 7.95 -3.12 8.09
CA VAL A 89 9.19 -3.15 8.86
C VAL A 89 9.02 -2.42 10.19
N SER A 90 9.90 -2.68 11.16
CA SER A 90 10.28 -1.79 12.23
C SER A 90 11.75 -1.46 12.04
N GLU A 91 12.03 -0.27 11.49
CA GLU A 91 13.37 0.15 11.10
C GLU A 91 14.15 0.64 12.32
N PHE A 92 15.04 -0.22 12.81
CA PHE A 92 15.94 0.05 13.93
C PHE A 92 17.33 -0.49 13.63
N SER A 93 18.35 0.25 14.09
CA SER A 93 19.76 -0.15 14.02
C SER A 93 20.22 -0.99 15.23
N ASN A 94 19.31 -1.77 15.80
CA ASN A 94 19.55 -2.60 16.97
C ASN A 94 18.66 -3.85 16.96
N ASP A 95 18.58 -4.56 18.07
CA ASP A 95 17.82 -5.80 18.21
C ASP A 95 16.27 -5.63 18.17
N GLN A 96 15.77 -4.41 18.04
CA GLN A 96 14.35 -4.11 17.79
C GLN A 96 13.98 -4.22 16.31
N ALA A 97 14.99 -4.31 15.41
CA ALA A 97 14.76 -4.46 13.96
C ALA A 97 13.87 -5.67 13.67
N ALA A 98 12.73 -5.43 12.99
CA ALA A 98 11.70 -6.45 12.84
C ALA A 98 10.90 -6.34 11.54
N ALA A 99 10.18 -7.41 11.21
CA ALA A 99 9.06 -7.45 10.28
C ALA A 99 7.78 -7.78 11.06
N ASN A 100 6.74 -7.00 10.81
CA ASN A 100 5.45 -7.11 11.48
C ASN A 100 4.38 -7.57 10.49
N ALA A 101 3.50 -8.47 10.91
CA ALA A 101 2.34 -8.90 10.15
C ALA A 101 1.06 -8.40 10.81
N PHE A 102 0.18 -7.81 10.00
CA PHE A 102 -1.15 -7.34 10.43
C PHE A 102 -2.23 -8.00 9.57
N ALA A 103 -3.31 -8.46 10.19
CA ALA A 103 -4.57 -8.65 9.48
C ALA A 103 -5.21 -7.27 9.25
N PHE A 104 -5.72 -7.06 8.04
CA PHE A 104 -6.28 -5.79 7.61
C PHE A 104 -7.72 -5.96 7.13
N ASN A 105 -8.63 -5.17 7.70
CA ASN A 105 -10.00 -5.04 7.20
C ASN A 105 -10.08 -3.83 6.27
N LYS A 106 -10.15 -4.07 4.96
CA LYS A 106 -10.16 -3.02 3.94
C LYS A 106 -11.40 -2.13 4.00
N GLU A 107 -12.56 -2.66 4.43
CA GLU A 107 -13.81 -1.90 4.50
C GLU A 107 -13.78 -0.89 5.63
N GLU A 108 -13.28 -1.30 6.78
CA GLU A 108 -13.18 -0.46 7.97
C GLU A 108 -11.85 0.30 8.06
N GLY A 109 -10.84 -0.13 7.30
CA GLY A 109 -9.46 0.39 7.36
C GLY A 109 -8.70 -0.05 8.62
N THR A 110 -9.19 -1.07 9.36
CA THR A 110 -8.62 -1.43 10.66
C THR A 110 -7.49 -2.46 10.56
N PHE A 111 -6.51 -2.32 11.46
CA PHE A 111 -5.36 -3.22 11.58
C PHE A 111 -5.47 -4.05 12.86
N ARG A 112 -5.05 -5.30 12.79
CA ARG A 112 -4.86 -6.17 13.95
C ARG A 112 -3.50 -6.86 13.83
N LEU A 113 -2.57 -6.54 14.74
CA LEU A 113 -1.27 -7.19 14.79
C LEU A 113 -1.45 -8.72 14.95
N LEU A 114 -0.82 -9.48 14.07
CA LEU A 114 -0.74 -10.93 14.16
C LEU A 114 0.49 -11.35 14.96
N ASN A 115 1.66 -10.91 14.50
CA ASN A 115 2.92 -11.12 15.18
C ASN A 115 4.04 -10.22 14.63
N THR A 116 5.19 -10.31 15.31
CA THR A 116 6.44 -9.64 14.96
C THR A 116 7.56 -10.67 14.94
N GLN A 117 8.45 -10.59 13.92
CA GLN A 117 9.63 -11.43 13.80
C GLN A 117 10.88 -10.56 13.65
N LYS A 118 11.98 -10.93 14.31
CA LYS A 118 13.26 -10.22 14.18
C LYS A 118 13.84 -10.42 12.77
N THR A 119 14.38 -9.35 12.18
CA THR A 119 14.99 -9.41 10.85
C THR A 119 16.36 -10.05 10.84
N GLU A 120 17.00 -10.23 12.00
CA GLU A 120 18.39 -10.70 12.12
C GLU A 120 19.39 -9.84 11.30
N GLY A 121 18.96 -8.63 10.96
CA GLY A 121 19.71 -7.59 10.26
C GLY A 121 19.16 -6.21 10.60
N GLU A 122 20.05 -5.23 10.77
CA GLU A 122 19.74 -3.88 11.21
C GLU A 122 19.16 -3.02 10.09
N ASP A 123 18.31 -2.04 10.47
CA ASP A 123 17.66 -1.06 9.60
C ASP A 123 16.95 -1.70 8.40
N PRO A 124 15.92 -2.55 8.63
CA PRO A 124 15.08 -3.04 7.53
C PRO A 124 14.30 -1.87 6.93
N CYS A 125 14.73 -1.41 5.75
CA CYS A 125 14.17 -0.24 5.07
C CYS A 125 13.26 -0.57 3.88
N TYR A 126 13.17 -1.85 3.54
CA TYR A 126 12.32 -2.33 2.43
C TYR A 126 11.73 -3.71 2.72
N ILE A 127 10.48 -3.93 2.29
CA ILE A 127 9.77 -5.19 2.50
C ILE A 127 8.91 -5.53 1.27
N ILE A 128 8.92 -6.78 0.85
CA ILE A 128 8.04 -7.31 -0.21
C ILE A 128 7.42 -8.64 0.21
N THR A 129 6.40 -9.07 -0.53
CA THR A 129 5.85 -10.43 -0.43
C THR A 129 5.62 -11.05 -1.80
N ASN A 130 5.78 -12.37 -1.91
CA ASN A 130 5.36 -13.18 -3.05
C ASN A 130 4.14 -14.07 -2.74
N GLY A 131 3.48 -13.81 -1.61
CA GLY A 131 2.33 -14.58 -1.14
C GLY A 131 2.68 -15.82 -0.31
N SER A 132 3.91 -16.35 -0.42
CA SER A 132 4.40 -17.47 0.41
C SER A 132 5.46 -17.03 1.42
N ASN A 133 6.18 -15.97 1.08
CA ASN A 133 7.25 -15.41 1.90
C ASN A 133 7.15 -13.87 1.93
N VAL A 134 7.62 -13.31 3.01
CA VAL A 134 8.00 -11.90 3.14
C VAL A 134 9.52 -11.81 3.07
N ILE A 135 10.05 -10.80 2.41
CA ILE A 135 11.50 -10.58 2.26
C ILE A 135 11.82 -9.13 2.63
N THR A 136 12.79 -8.91 3.51
CA THR A 136 13.27 -7.57 3.88
C THR A 136 14.66 -7.31 3.31
N ALA A 137 14.93 -6.04 2.97
CA ALA A 137 16.29 -5.52 2.78
C ALA A 137 16.69 -4.78 4.06
N ASN A 138 17.82 -5.19 4.65
CA ASN A 138 18.33 -4.66 5.91
C ASN A 138 19.56 -3.79 5.62
N TYR A 139 19.38 -2.47 5.65
CA TYR A 139 20.35 -1.50 5.15
C TYR A 139 21.66 -1.57 5.93
N SER A 140 21.65 -1.26 7.22
CA SER A 140 22.87 -1.27 8.05
C SER A 140 23.34 -2.69 8.34
N GLY A 141 22.44 -3.67 8.31
CA GLY A 141 22.78 -5.08 8.46
C GLY A 141 23.50 -5.68 7.25
N GLY A 142 23.48 -5.03 6.09
CA GLY A 142 24.07 -5.53 4.84
C GLY A 142 23.54 -6.89 4.46
N SER A 143 22.22 -7.11 4.60
CA SER A 143 21.61 -8.44 4.44
C SER A 143 20.18 -8.37 3.89
N ILE A 144 19.67 -9.53 3.47
CA ILE A 144 18.24 -9.75 3.26
C ILE A 144 17.77 -10.87 4.17
N SER A 145 16.51 -10.79 4.63
CA SER A 145 15.90 -11.83 5.47
C SER A 145 14.59 -12.32 4.85
N VAL A 146 14.38 -13.65 4.89
CA VAL A 146 13.21 -14.30 4.28
C VAL A 146 12.39 -14.97 5.36
N PHE A 147 11.11 -14.63 5.42
CA PHE A 147 10.15 -15.13 6.41
C PHE A 147 9.05 -15.90 5.69
N PRO A 148 8.87 -17.20 5.94
CA PRO A 148 7.67 -17.89 5.46
C PRO A 148 6.40 -17.31 6.10
N ILE A 149 5.32 -17.25 5.31
CA ILE A 149 4.01 -16.81 5.77
C ILE A 149 3.21 -18.05 6.18
N ASP A 150 2.65 -18.05 7.39
CA ASP A 150 1.74 -19.11 7.85
C ASP A 150 0.34 -18.90 7.27
N LYS A 151 -0.52 -19.91 7.41
CA LYS A 151 -1.89 -19.93 6.84
C LYS A 151 -2.80 -18.81 7.32
N ASP A 152 -2.55 -18.27 8.51
CA ASP A 152 -3.31 -17.17 9.10
C ASP A 152 -2.73 -15.78 8.74
N GLY A 153 -1.67 -15.73 7.92
CA GLY A 153 -1.00 -14.52 7.49
C GLY A 153 0.13 -14.06 8.43
N SER A 154 0.36 -14.74 9.54
CA SER A 154 1.48 -14.44 10.44
C SER A 154 2.82 -14.86 9.82
N LEU A 155 3.92 -14.28 10.31
CA LEU A 155 5.27 -14.61 9.87
C LEU A 155 5.86 -15.72 10.75
N LEU A 156 6.44 -16.73 10.13
CA LEU A 156 7.34 -17.66 10.83
C LEU A 156 8.72 -16.98 11.02
N PRO A 157 9.55 -17.49 11.96
CA PRO A 157 10.93 -17.01 12.09
C PRO A 157 11.69 -17.01 10.77
N ALA A 158 12.67 -16.12 10.61
CA ALA A 158 13.46 -16.04 9.40
C ALA A 158 14.04 -17.40 9.04
N SER A 159 13.66 -17.93 7.88
CA SER A 159 14.16 -19.22 7.36
C SER A 159 15.51 -19.07 6.70
N THR A 160 15.82 -17.86 6.23
CA THR A 160 17.06 -17.56 5.51
C THR A 160 17.47 -16.13 5.78
N VAL A 161 18.75 -15.92 6.08
CA VAL A 161 19.39 -14.60 6.14
C VAL A 161 20.64 -14.64 5.27
N VAL A 162 20.62 -13.85 4.18
CA VAL A 162 21.77 -13.73 3.28
C VAL A 162 22.54 -12.47 3.66
N LYS A 163 23.78 -12.64 4.15
CA LYS A 163 24.68 -11.53 4.48
C LYS A 163 25.65 -11.29 3.34
N PHE A 164 25.79 -10.05 2.92
CA PHE A 164 26.69 -9.64 1.85
C PHE A 164 28.03 -9.17 2.40
N LYS A 165 29.03 -9.09 1.51
CA LYS A 165 30.39 -8.62 1.86
C LYS A 165 30.92 -7.78 0.71
N GLY A 166 31.74 -6.79 1.04
CA GLY A 166 32.36 -5.90 0.07
C GLY A 166 32.30 -4.47 0.52
N SER A 167 32.74 -3.57 -0.34
CA SER A 167 32.70 -2.13 -0.17
C SER A 167 32.78 -1.48 -1.54
N GLY A 168 32.33 -0.24 -1.66
CA GLY A 168 32.40 0.57 -2.88
C GLY A 168 33.53 1.60 -2.86
N ALA A 169 33.48 2.52 -3.81
CA ALA A 169 34.48 3.57 -3.99
C ALA A 169 34.39 4.69 -2.96
N ASP A 170 33.17 5.03 -2.54
CA ASP A 170 32.92 6.05 -1.52
C ASP A 170 33.13 5.47 -0.12
N LYS A 171 34.22 5.91 0.54
CA LYS A 171 34.62 5.36 1.84
C LYS A 171 33.73 5.79 3.01
N GLU A 172 32.91 6.82 2.85
CA GLU A 172 31.97 7.30 3.87
C GLU A 172 30.60 6.64 3.73
N ARG A 173 30.21 6.26 2.51
CA ARG A 173 28.88 5.73 2.21
C ARG A 173 28.86 4.26 1.79
N GLN A 174 30.03 3.71 1.45
CA GLN A 174 30.17 2.36 0.88
C GLN A 174 31.26 1.56 1.61
N GLU A 175 31.40 1.76 2.91
CA GLU A 175 32.37 1.07 3.76
C GLU A 175 32.01 -0.44 3.92
N LYS A 176 30.74 -0.78 3.75
CA LYS A 176 30.18 -2.14 3.82
C LYS A 176 28.92 -2.25 2.93
N PRO A 177 28.33 -3.45 2.76
CA PRO A 177 27.08 -3.61 2.04
C PRO A 177 25.93 -2.84 2.72
N HIS A 178 25.05 -2.24 1.88
CA HIS A 178 23.84 -1.55 2.28
C HIS A 178 22.68 -1.94 1.38
N LEU A 179 21.93 -2.97 1.76
CA LEU A 179 20.79 -3.48 0.98
C LEU A 179 19.60 -2.53 1.13
N HIS A 180 19.21 -1.86 0.05
CA HIS A 180 18.18 -0.83 0.09
C HIS A 180 16.85 -1.26 -0.55
N CYS A 181 16.88 -2.19 -1.47
CA CYS A 181 15.69 -2.67 -2.18
C CYS A 181 15.81 -4.15 -2.52
N VAL A 182 14.69 -4.84 -2.49
CA VAL A 182 14.55 -6.20 -3.03
C VAL A 182 13.34 -6.25 -3.95
N ARG A 183 13.46 -6.90 -5.12
CA ARG A 183 12.37 -7.02 -6.08
C ARG A 183 12.35 -8.37 -6.74
N ILE A 184 11.17 -8.96 -6.83
CA ILE A 184 10.92 -10.19 -7.59
C ILE A 184 10.45 -9.79 -8.99
N THR A 185 10.96 -10.46 -10.02
CA THR A 185 10.48 -10.26 -11.39
C THR A 185 9.01 -10.65 -11.52
N PRO A 186 8.26 -10.03 -12.46
CA PRO A 186 6.84 -10.33 -12.65
C PRO A 186 6.52 -11.80 -12.93
N ASP A 187 7.48 -12.53 -13.52
CA ASP A 187 7.36 -13.97 -13.78
C ASP A 187 7.76 -14.85 -12.58
N GLY A 188 8.17 -14.23 -11.46
CA GLY A 188 8.53 -14.89 -10.22
C GLY A 188 9.87 -15.66 -10.24
N LYS A 189 10.65 -15.57 -11.34
CA LYS A 189 11.85 -16.39 -11.52
C LYS A 189 13.11 -15.86 -10.85
N TYR A 190 13.17 -14.53 -10.66
CA TYR A 190 14.38 -13.90 -10.13
C TYR A 190 14.04 -12.94 -9.00
N LEU A 191 14.89 -12.95 -7.97
CA LEU A 191 14.96 -11.90 -6.97
C LEU A 191 16.19 -11.05 -7.26
N PHE A 192 16.02 -9.74 -7.29
CA PHE A 192 17.09 -8.75 -7.31
C PHE A 192 17.19 -8.09 -5.94
N ALA A 193 18.42 -7.84 -5.48
CA ALA A 193 18.70 -7.09 -4.27
C ALA A 193 19.74 -6.01 -4.59
N ASP A 194 19.35 -4.76 -4.37
CA ASP A 194 20.18 -3.60 -4.71
C ASP A 194 21.04 -3.23 -3.50
N ASP A 195 22.36 -3.29 -3.69
CA ASP A 195 23.37 -3.01 -2.67
C ASP A 195 24.09 -1.69 -2.97
N LEU A 196 23.67 -0.63 -2.33
CA LEU A 196 24.28 0.70 -2.44
C LEU A 196 25.73 0.69 -1.93
N GLY A 197 26.02 -0.12 -0.92
CA GLY A 197 27.34 -0.15 -0.29
C GLY A 197 28.44 -0.78 -1.13
N THR A 198 28.07 -1.61 -2.13
CA THR A 198 29.06 -2.29 -2.99
C THR A 198 28.91 -1.95 -4.48
N ASP A 199 27.99 -1.04 -4.84
CA ASP A 199 27.63 -0.70 -6.24
C ASP A 199 27.19 -1.94 -7.04
N GLN A 200 26.45 -2.86 -6.42
CA GLN A 200 26.03 -4.12 -7.04
C GLN A 200 24.52 -4.30 -6.99
N ILE A 201 24.02 -5.01 -8.00
CA ILE A 201 22.70 -5.63 -8.00
C ILE A 201 22.88 -7.14 -7.96
N HIS A 202 22.52 -7.74 -6.85
CA HIS A 202 22.60 -9.19 -6.67
C HIS A 202 21.37 -9.87 -7.28
N LYS A 203 21.57 -10.94 -8.03
CA LYS A 203 20.51 -11.72 -8.67
C LYS A 203 20.47 -13.14 -8.11
N PHE A 204 19.27 -13.57 -7.71
CA PHE A 204 18.96 -14.93 -7.25
C PHE A 204 17.94 -15.59 -8.19
N ILE A 205 17.97 -16.93 -8.24
CA ILE A 205 17.11 -17.79 -9.07
C ILE A 205 16.18 -18.58 -8.16
#